data_67a6f9cbe571ff356d7a39010b494b25
#
_entry.id   67a6f9cbe571ff356d7a39010b494b25
#
_cell.length_a   1.000
_cell.length_b   1.000
_cell.length_c   1.000
_cell.angle_alpha   90.00
_cell.angle_beta   90.00
_cell.angle_gamma   90.00
#
_symmetry.space_group_name_H-M   'P 1'
#
loop_
_entity.id
_entity.type
_entity.pdbx_description
1 polymer ?
#
loop_
_entity_poly.entity_id
_entity_poly.type
_entity_poly.pdbx_seq_one_letter_code
_entity_poly.pdbx_strand_id
1 'polypeptide(L)'
;MQTLEKQPNLTFFNKSNTFLNNMMPVMTPLAVIIGLLLGSHVSWMKPAVNWLFGIMTFFGAMKISVKEVGDSLKKPTFLVAFALGSYILMPLVAYGISHIFFNGNKEIISGYILLRATPTAVVSTVWTTIYSGSMAASISVLILDSFLSPVLTPFILKLYTGEAIAVDSMGMMQSLLFMVLIPSFLGLIANHFFAPQIKKLWAPVTNPISKLLIFIVIIINTSQQASSIIANASWQYLLIGLGNILMVVIGFSLGFFCSRLMKLDREKTISMTFSVSMRNTSAALVLAISFLPAAASLPCIFGIVFQQCMAAIMSKIYFEHVLPAKPTSEK
;
A
#
# COMPACT_ATOMS: atom_id res chain seq x y z
N MET A 1 -31.34 35.06 12.58
CA MET A 1 -30.97 34.15 13.68
C MET A 1 -30.21 33.01 13.06
N GLN A 2 -28.88 33.11 13.00
CA GLN A 2 -28.04 31.99 12.59
C GLN A 2 -27.94 31.05 13.79
N THR A 3 -28.53 29.88 13.67
CA THR A 3 -28.33 28.79 14.61
C THR A 3 -26.84 28.43 14.60
N LEU A 4 -26.16 28.75 15.70
CA LEU A 4 -24.82 28.24 16.01
C LEU A 4 -24.93 26.73 16.14
N GLU A 5 -24.77 26.01 15.01
CA GLU A 5 -24.57 24.58 15.05
C GLU A 5 -23.31 24.29 15.89
N LYS A 6 -23.52 23.76 17.06
CA LYS A 6 -22.45 23.26 17.94
C LYS A 6 -21.57 22.35 17.12
N GLN A 7 -20.36 22.79 16.73
CA GLN A 7 -19.39 21.96 16.03
C GLN A 7 -19.10 20.75 16.90
N PRO A 8 -19.18 19.54 16.36
CA PRO A 8 -18.86 18.35 17.13
C PRO A 8 -17.43 18.45 17.65
N ASN A 9 -17.23 18.06 18.91
CA ASN A 9 -15.92 18.11 19.55
C ASN A 9 -15.03 17.02 18.94
N LEU A 10 -14.31 17.34 17.86
CA LEU A 10 -13.43 16.44 17.13
C LEU A 10 -12.07 16.22 17.82
N THR A 11 -11.87 16.83 18.98
CA THR A 11 -10.60 16.72 19.73
C THR A 11 -10.23 15.28 20.04
N PHE A 12 -11.20 14.44 20.41
CA PHE A 12 -11.00 13.04 20.67
C PHE A 12 -10.48 12.30 19.43
N PHE A 13 -11.13 12.47 18.29
CA PHE A 13 -10.73 11.79 17.03
C PHE A 13 -9.36 12.26 16.54
N ASN A 14 -9.05 13.56 16.68
CA ASN A 14 -7.75 14.09 16.30
C ASN A 14 -6.63 13.54 17.19
N LYS A 15 -6.85 13.49 18.51
CA LYS A 15 -5.89 12.86 19.45
C LYS A 15 -5.71 11.38 19.16
N SER A 16 -6.80 10.64 18.94
CA SER A 16 -6.76 9.22 18.57
C SER A 16 -6.03 9.01 17.25
N ASN A 17 -6.25 9.87 16.26
CA ASN A 17 -5.56 9.78 14.98
C ASN A 17 -4.05 10.00 15.11
N THR A 18 -3.60 10.97 15.91
CA THR A 18 -2.19 11.23 16.21
C THR A 18 -1.57 10.05 16.95
N PHE A 19 -2.24 9.55 17.98
CA PHE A 19 -1.79 8.37 18.72
C PHE A 19 -1.62 7.15 17.80
N LEU A 20 -2.64 6.83 17.01
CA LEU A 20 -2.60 5.71 16.08
C LEU A 20 -1.51 5.89 15.00
N ASN A 21 -1.26 7.12 14.52
CA ASN A 21 -0.16 7.38 13.60
C ASN A 21 1.20 6.97 14.19
N ASN A 22 1.45 7.39 15.42
CA ASN A 22 2.71 7.10 16.12
C ASN A 22 2.85 5.60 16.43
N MET A 23 1.72 4.92 16.66
CA MET A 23 1.68 3.49 16.98
C MET A 23 1.65 2.57 15.76
N MET A 24 1.43 3.08 14.53
CA MET A 24 1.34 2.26 13.31
C MET A 24 2.53 1.29 13.11
N PRO A 25 3.79 1.70 13.35
CA PRO A 25 4.93 0.79 13.23
C PRO A 25 4.86 -0.41 14.20
N VAL A 26 4.23 -0.24 15.35
CA VAL A 26 4.05 -1.29 16.37
C VAL A 26 2.75 -2.06 16.17
N MET A 27 1.68 -1.36 15.81
CA MET A 27 0.36 -1.97 15.58
C MET A 27 0.40 -3.04 14.48
N THR A 28 1.15 -2.80 13.42
CA THR A 28 1.21 -3.73 12.29
C THR A 28 1.83 -5.08 12.69
N PRO A 29 3.05 -5.16 13.27
CA PRO A 29 3.59 -6.41 13.80
C PRO A 29 2.70 -7.04 14.89
N LEU A 30 2.11 -6.22 15.77
CA LEU A 30 1.21 -6.69 16.81
C LEU A 30 -0.05 -7.36 16.23
N ALA A 31 -0.63 -6.79 15.16
CA ALA A 31 -1.77 -7.41 14.47
C ALA A 31 -1.42 -8.78 13.89
N VAL A 32 -0.21 -8.92 13.33
CA VAL A 32 0.30 -10.22 12.85
C VAL A 32 0.41 -11.21 14.01
N ILE A 33 1.03 -10.83 15.13
CA ILE A 33 1.16 -11.69 16.31
C ILE A 33 -0.21 -12.11 16.84
N ILE A 34 -1.14 -11.17 17.01
CA ILE A 34 -2.50 -11.45 17.48
C ILE A 34 -3.20 -12.41 16.50
N GLY A 35 -3.07 -12.19 15.19
CA GLY A 35 -3.64 -13.08 14.18
C GLY A 35 -3.09 -14.50 14.28
N LEU A 36 -1.79 -14.67 14.48
CA LEU A 36 -1.17 -15.98 14.69
C LEU A 36 -1.69 -16.66 15.96
N LEU A 37 -1.84 -15.92 17.06
CA LEU A 37 -2.34 -16.45 18.34
C LEU A 37 -3.81 -16.83 18.28
N LEU A 38 -4.64 -16.04 17.59
CA LEU A 38 -6.07 -16.34 17.43
C LEU A 38 -6.32 -17.53 16.51
N GLY A 39 -5.42 -17.80 15.57
CA GLY A 39 -5.51 -18.94 14.66
C GLY A 39 -6.86 -19.00 13.95
N SER A 40 -7.43 -20.19 13.82
CA SER A 40 -8.67 -20.41 13.09
C SER A 40 -9.93 -19.82 13.74
N HIS A 41 -9.86 -19.34 15.00
CA HIS A 41 -11.02 -18.83 15.74
C HIS A 41 -11.72 -17.65 15.10
N VAL A 42 -10.99 -16.84 14.32
CA VAL A 42 -11.54 -15.66 13.61
C VAL A 42 -11.60 -15.84 12.09
N SER A 43 -11.32 -17.05 11.59
CA SER A 43 -11.31 -17.32 10.14
C SER A 43 -12.71 -17.18 9.49
N TRP A 44 -13.79 -17.33 10.27
CA TRP A 44 -15.15 -17.09 9.82
C TRP A 44 -15.38 -15.63 9.34
N MET A 45 -14.53 -14.69 9.78
CA MET A 45 -14.60 -13.29 9.36
C MET A 45 -13.98 -13.04 7.96
N LYS A 46 -13.41 -14.06 7.29
CA LYS A 46 -12.82 -13.93 5.95
C LYS A 46 -13.72 -13.18 4.96
N PRO A 47 -15.02 -13.44 4.82
CA PRO A 47 -15.87 -12.72 3.88
C PRO A 47 -15.97 -11.22 4.15
N ALA A 48 -15.77 -10.79 5.40
CA ALA A 48 -15.82 -9.36 5.75
C ALA A 48 -14.59 -8.57 5.27
N VAL A 49 -13.46 -9.23 5.01
CA VAL A 49 -12.19 -8.56 4.68
C VAL A 49 -12.32 -7.67 3.44
N ASN A 50 -12.94 -8.16 2.38
CA ASN A 50 -13.14 -7.40 1.15
C ASN A 50 -13.99 -6.13 1.38
N TRP A 51 -15.02 -6.22 2.19
CA TRP A 51 -15.88 -5.10 2.55
C TRP A 51 -15.14 -4.08 3.42
N LEU A 52 -14.42 -4.54 4.45
CA LEU A 52 -13.62 -3.67 5.30
C LEU A 52 -12.56 -2.92 4.48
N PHE A 53 -11.94 -3.63 3.53
CA PHE A 53 -10.96 -3.03 2.63
C PHE A 53 -11.60 -1.99 1.70
N GLY A 54 -12.76 -2.28 1.12
CA GLY A 54 -13.53 -1.35 0.29
C GLY A 54 -13.92 -0.07 1.06
N ILE A 55 -14.39 -0.21 2.31
CA ILE A 55 -14.69 0.94 3.17
C ILE A 55 -13.44 1.80 3.42
N MET A 56 -12.30 1.17 3.70
CA MET A 56 -11.04 1.90 3.88
C MET A 56 -10.63 2.65 2.61
N THR A 57 -10.77 2.01 1.46
CA THR A 57 -10.47 2.61 0.16
C THR A 57 -11.38 3.80 -0.12
N PHE A 58 -12.67 3.68 0.14
CA PHE A 58 -13.63 4.78 0.07
C PHE A 58 -13.21 5.96 0.97
N PHE A 59 -12.90 5.69 2.25
CA PHE A 59 -12.44 6.72 3.19
C PHE A 59 -11.13 7.39 2.76
N GLY A 60 -10.25 6.67 2.08
CA GLY A 60 -9.04 7.22 1.49
C GLY A 60 -9.35 8.15 0.31
N ALA A 61 -10.13 7.64 -0.64
CA ALA A 61 -10.45 8.32 -1.90
C ALA A 61 -11.33 9.57 -1.73
N MET A 62 -12.24 9.58 -0.76
CA MET A 62 -13.09 10.75 -0.52
C MET A 62 -12.32 12.01 -0.08
N LYS A 63 -11.04 11.89 0.25
CA LYS A 63 -10.19 13.04 0.62
C LYS A 63 -9.50 13.66 -0.59
N ILE A 64 -9.63 13.06 -1.76
CA ILE A 64 -8.95 13.42 -2.99
C ILE A 64 -9.94 14.17 -3.89
N SER A 65 -9.57 15.34 -4.40
CA SER A 65 -10.44 16.11 -5.27
C SER A 65 -10.32 15.68 -6.74
N VAL A 66 -11.44 15.74 -7.47
CA VAL A 66 -11.46 15.46 -8.92
C VAL A 66 -10.53 16.41 -9.69
N LYS A 67 -10.36 17.66 -9.21
CA LYS A 67 -9.42 18.62 -9.79
C LYS A 67 -7.98 18.15 -9.66
N GLU A 68 -7.58 17.67 -8.48
CA GLU A 68 -6.25 17.10 -8.26
C GLU A 68 -5.96 15.93 -9.19
N VAL A 69 -6.98 15.07 -9.44
CA VAL A 69 -6.88 13.99 -10.45
C VAL A 69 -6.61 14.57 -11.83
N GLY A 70 -7.41 15.52 -12.29
CA GLY A 70 -7.28 16.10 -13.62
C GLY A 70 -5.96 16.83 -13.84
N ASP A 71 -5.50 17.59 -12.86
CA ASP A 71 -4.22 18.31 -12.92
C ASP A 71 -3.01 17.35 -12.94
N SER A 72 -3.19 16.20 -12.39
CA SER A 72 -2.19 15.16 -12.30
C SER A 72 -1.96 14.45 -13.63
N LEU A 73 -3.03 14.19 -14.34
CA LEU A 73 -2.98 13.56 -15.67
C LEU A 73 -2.27 14.45 -16.72
N LYS A 74 -2.16 15.75 -16.46
CA LYS A 74 -1.46 16.71 -17.33
C LYS A 74 0.09 16.60 -17.26
N LYS A 75 0.64 15.73 -16.40
CA LYS A 75 2.10 15.53 -16.23
C LYS A 75 2.53 14.12 -16.64
N PRO A 76 2.44 13.77 -17.94
CA PRO A 76 2.63 12.40 -18.41
C PRO A 76 4.01 11.83 -18.08
N THR A 77 5.07 12.66 -18.12
CA THR A 77 6.44 12.23 -17.87
C THR A 77 6.62 11.58 -16.50
N PHE A 78 6.03 12.19 -15.46
CA PHE A 78 6.07 11.62 -14.10
C PHE A 78 5.32 10.29 -14.01
N LEU A 79 4.15 10.21 -14.64
CA LEU A 79 3.32 9.00 -14.63
C LEU A 79 3.96 7.86 -15.44
N VAL A 80 4.60 8.16 -16.57
CA VAL A 80 5.36 7.19 -17.36
C VAL A 80 6.55 6.64 -16.56
N ALA A 81 7.32 7.52 -15.91
CA ALA A 81 8.43 7.08 -15.06
C ALA A 81 7.96 6.19 -13.90
N PHE A 82 6.83 6.53 -13.27
CA PHE A 82 6.20 5.69 -12.27
C PHE A 82 5.79 4.33 -12.85
N ALA A 83 5.13 4.31 -14.00
CA ALA A 83 4.66 3.08 -14.63
C ALA A 83 5.83 2.15 -14.99
N LEU A 84 6.92 2.68 -15.56
CA LEU A 84 8.14 1.92 -15.82
C LEU A 84 8.74 1.33 -14.54
N GLY A 85 8.89 2.16 -13.50
CA GLY A 85 9.43 1.71 -12.21
C GLY A 85 8.56 0.64 -11.55
N SER A 86 7.25 0.86 -11.52
CA SER A 86 6.31 0.06 -10.74
C SER A 86 5.80 -1.19 -11.45
N TYR A 87 5.54 -1.10 -12.76
CA TYR A 87 4.90 -2.20 -13.50
C TYR A 87 5.87 -3.02 -14.35
N ILE A 88 7.07 -2.50 -14.61
CA ILE A 88 8.09 -3.22 -15.37
C ILE A 88 9.26 -3.58 -14.46
N LEU A 89 9.96 -2.58 -13.90
CA LEU A 89 11.20 -2.83 -13.18
C LEU A 89 10.97 -3.56 -11.84
N MET A 90 9.98 -3.17 -11.04
CA MET A 90 9.75 -3.82 -9.76
C MET A 90 9.26 -5.27 -9.87
N PRO A 91 8.32 -5.64 -10.76
CA PRO A 91 7.99 -7.05 -10.99
C PRO A 91 9.16 -7.87 -11.54
N LEU A 92 9.98 -7.28 -12.43
CA LEU A 92 11.20 -7.94 -12.96
C LEU A 92 12.22 -8.21 -11.84
N VAL A 93 12.44 -7.25 -10.95
CA VAL A 93 13.29 -7.40 -9.77
C VAL A 93 12.72 -8.48 -8.84
N ALA A 94 11.41 -8.46 -8.61
CA ALA A 94 10.74 -9.46 -7.79
C ALA A 94 10.91 -10.87 -8.37
N TYR A 95 10.73 -11.02 -9.68
CA TYR A 95 10.96 -12.26 -10.38
C TYR A 95 12.41 -12.73 -10.23
N GLY A 96 13.39 -11.89 -10.53
CA GLY A 96 14.81 -12.24 -10.45
C GLY A 96 15.26 -12.62 -9.05
N ILE A 97 14.95 -11.78 -8.06
CA ILE A 97 15.35 -12.03 -6.66
C ILE A 97 14.66 -13.28 -6.11
N SER A 98 13.35 -13.41 -6.33
CA SER A 98 12.63 -14.58 -5.82
C SER A 98 13.10 -15.89 -6.43
N HIS A 99 13.52 -15.90 -7.70
CA HIS A 99 14.14 -17.09 -8.31
C HIS A 99 15.50 -17.41 -7.71
N ILE A 100 16.32 -16.40 -7.39
CA ILE A 100 17.63 -16.62 -6.76
C ILE A 100 17.45 -17.26 -5.37
N PHE A 101 16.52 -16.77 -4.56
CA PHE A 101 16.35 -17.24 -3.18
C PHE A 101 15.44 -18.46 -3.04
N PHE A 102 14.45 -18.63 -3.94
CA PHE A 102 13.39 -19.62 -3.83
C PHE A 102 13.22 -20.44 -5.11
N ASN A 103 14.29 -20.68 -5.85
CA ASN A 103 14.25 -21.45 -7.08
C ASN A 103 13.58 -22.82 -6.83
N GLY A 104 12.53 -23.11 -7.61
CA GLY A 104 11.68 -24.30 -7.45
C GLY A 104 10.42 -24.09 -6.60
N ASN A 105 10.33 -23.04 -5.78
CA ASN A 105 9.09 -22.72 -5.03
C ASN A 105 8.25 -21.66 -5.75
N LYS A 106 7.49 -22.11 -6.74
CA LYS A 106 6.65 -21.24 -7.59
C LYS A 106 5.61 -20.45 -6.78
N GLU A 107 5.15 -20.99 -5.67
CA GLU A 107 4.15 -20.34 -4.82
C GLU A 107 4.74 -19.10 -4.14
N ILE A 108 5.89 -19.21 -3.49
CA ILE A 108 6.58 -18.07 -2.87
C ILE A 108 6.96 -17.03 -3.93
N ILE A 109 7.44 -17.46 -5.10
CA ILE A 109 7.78 -16.57 -6.22
C ILE A 109 6.54 -15.78 -6.65
N SER A 110 5.39 -16.44 -6.82
CA SER A 110 4.15 -15.74 -7.20
C SER A 110 3.70 -14.72 -6.16
N GLY A 111 3.89 -15.01 -4.88
CA GLY A 111 3.60 -14.09 -3.80
C GLY A 111 4.45 -12.81 -3.86
N TYR A 112 5.74 -12.92 -4.18
CA TYR A 112 6.60 -11.75 -4.38
C TYR A 112 6.20 -10.92 -5.60
N ILE A 113 5.88 -11.59 -6.71
CA ILE A 113 5.43 -10.92 -7.94
C ILE A 113 4.12 -10.19 -7.66
N LEU A 114 3.14 -10.87 -7.05
CA LEU A 114 1.87 -10.27 -6.69
C LEU A 114 2.07 -9.05 -5.78
N LEU A 115 2.90 -9.17 -4.74
CA LEU A 115 3.19 -8.07 -3.82
C LEU A 115 3.70 -6.82 -4.54
N ARG A 116 4.50 -6.98 -5.60
CA ARG A 116 5.03 -5.85 -6.38
C ARG A 116 4.08 -5.39 -7.49
N ALA A 117 3.19 -6.25 -7.96
CA ALA A 117 2.17 -5.92 -8.97
C ALA A 117 0.93 -5.21 -8.38
N THR A 118 0.69 -5.29 -7.07
CA THR A 118 -0.43 -4.57 -6.42
C THR A 118 -0.26 -3.05 -6.46
N PRO A 119 -1.36 -2.27 -6.36
CA PRO A 119 -1.27 -0.82 -6.44
C PRO A 119 -0.45 -0.20 -5.29
N THR A 120 -0.06 1.06 -5.50
CA THR A 120 0.65 1.87 -4.51
C THR A 120 -0.16 1.99 -3.21
N ALA A 121 0.50 1.89 -2.08
CA ALA A 121 -0.14 2.03 -0.78
C ALA A 121 -0.56 3.49 -0.50
N VAL A 122 -1.76 3.70 0.03
CA VAL A 122 -2.20 5.04 0.49
C VAL A 122 -1.22 5.64 1.50
N VAL A 123 -0.59 4.81 2.33
CA VAL A 123 0.38 5.28 3.32
C VAL A 123 1.62 5.93 2.68
N SER A 124 1.90 5.70 1.39
CA SER A 124 2.97 6.40 0.67
C SER A 124 2.78 7.92 0.68
N THR A 125 1.52 8.39 0.64
CA THR A 125 1.19 9.83 0.73
C THR A 125 1.50 10.42 2.11
N VAL A 126 1.37 9.63 3.17
CA VAL A 126 1.73 10.04 4.53
C VAL A 126 3.24 10.28 4.62
N TRP A 127 4.04 9.32 4.13
CA TRP A 127 5.49 9.46 4.07
C TRP A 127 5.93 10.63 3.17
N THR A 128 5.28 10.80 2.02
CA THR A 128 5.49 11.96 1.15
C THR A 128 5.30 13.28 1.91
N THR A 129 4.25 13.37 2.73
CA THR A 129 3.98 14.57 3.54
C THR A 129 5.07 14.80 4.59
N ILE A 130 5.50 13.76 5.30
CA ILE A 130 6.53 13.84 6.36
C ILE A 130 7.83 14.44 5.80
N TYR A 131 8.23 14.04 4.59
CA TYR A 131 9.47 14.51 3.96
C TYR A 131 9.28 15.69 3.02
N SER A 132 8.11 16.34 3.05
CA SER A 132 7.77 17.52 2.23
C SER A 132 7.90 17.23 0.72
N GLY A 133 7.39 16.07 0.28
CA GLY A 133 7.26 15.74 -1.13
C GLY A 133 6.01 16.35 -1.76
N SER A 134 5.87 16.20 -3.07
CA SER A 134 4.72 16.70 -3.84
C SER A 134 3.48 15.83 -3.61
N MET A 135 2.55 16.28 -2.78
CA MET A 135 1.28 15.59 -2.55
C MET A 135 0.48 15.42 -3.85
N ALA A 136 0.46 16.44 -4.69
CA ALA A 136 -0.22 16.38 -5.98
C ALA A 136 0.33 15.23 -6.86
N ALA A 137 1.65 15.03 -6.89
CA ALA A 137 2.26 13.94 -7.64
C ALA A 137 1.93 12.56 -7.03
N SER A 138 2.00 12.42 -5.70
CA SER A 138 1.68 11.16 -5.01
C SER A 138 0.21 10.75 -5.16
N ILE A 139 -0.71 11.70 -5.02
CA ILE A 139 -2.15 11.48 -5.20
C ILE A 139 -2.44 11.07 -6.64
N SER A 140 -1.76 11.70 -7.61
CA SER A 140 -1.90 11.35 -9.02
C SER A 140 -1.60 9.89 -9.30
N VAL A 141 -0.45 9.45 -8.80
CA VAL A 141 -0.04 8.05 -8.93
C VAL A 141 -1.04 7.15 -8.23
N LEU A 142 -1.41 7.46 -7.00
CA LEU A 142 -2.34 6.63 -6.23
C LEU A 142 -3.64 6.39 -6.98
N ILE A 143 -4.19 7.44 -7.60
CA ILE A 143 -5.43 7.35 -8.36
C ILE A 143 -5.24 6.53 -9.63
N LEU A 144 -4.24 6.92 -10.46
CA LEU A 144 -3.97 6.21 -11.70
C LEU A 144 -3.72 4.72 -11.44
N ASP A 145 -2.91 4.42 -10.44
CA ASP A 145 -2.56 3.07 -10.04
C ASP A 145 -3.79 2.28 -9.57
N SER A 146 -4.67 2.92 -8.79
CA SER A 146 -5.94 2.30 -8.36
C SER A 146 -6.86 1.97 -9.52
N PHE A 147 -6.90 2.82 -10.57
CA PHE A 147 -7.70 2.57 -11.77
C PHE A 147 -7.10 1.49 -12.68
N LEU A 148 -5.79 1.41 -12.78
CA LEU A 148 -5.10 0.46 -13.64
C LEU A 148 -4.94 -0.93 -12.99
N SER A 149 -4.85 -0.98 -11.66
CA SER A 149 -4.52 -2.21 -10.92
C SER A 149 -5.47 -3.38 -11.16
N PRO A 150 -6.80 -3.22 -11.35
CA PRO A 150 -7.68 -4.36 -11.64
C PRO A 150 -7.28 -5.13 -12.87
N VAL A 151 -6.68 -4.47 -13.84
CA VAL A 151 -6.20 -5.10 -15.09
C VAL A 151 -4.72 -5.45 -14.98
N LEU A 152 -3.89 -4.52 -14.54
CA LEU A 152 -2.43 -4.70 -14.57
C LEU A 152 -1.95 -5.71 -13.54
N THR A 153 -2.53 -5.77 -12.35
CA THR A 153 -2.10 -6.72 -11.31
C THR A 153 -2.23 -8.18 -11.76
N PRO A 154 -3.41 -8.67 -12.18
CA PRO A 154 -3.54 -10.04 -12.65
C PRO A 154 -2.77 -10.31 -13.96
N PHE A 155 -2.67 -9.32 -14.85
CA PHE A 155 -1.88 -9.45 -16.09
C PHE A 155 -0.40 -9.65 -15.78
N ILE A 156 0.21 -8.81 -14.94
CA ILE A 156 1.62 -8.93 -14.53
C ILE A 156 1.85 -10.26 -13.83
N LEU A 157 0.98 -10.63 -12.89
CA LEU A 157 1.10 -11.91 -12.20
C LEU A 157 1.13 -13.07 -13.20
N LYS A 158 0.16 -13.14 -14.12
CA LYS A 158 0.08 -14.17 -15.14
C LYS A 158 1.28 -14.16 -16.09
N LEU A 159 1.78 -12.98 -16.47
CA LEU A 159 2.95 -12.82 -17.34
C LEU A 159 4.20 -13.48 -16.75
N TYR A 160 4.42 -13.33 -15.44
CA TYR A 160 5.63 -13.86 -14.78
C TYR A 160 5.46 -15.28 -14.22
N THR A 161 4.25 -15.70 -13.87
CA THR A 161 3.99 -17.06 -13.36
C THR A 161 3.68 -18.05 -14.47
N GLY A 162 3.23 -17.57 -15.63
CA GLY A 162 2.81 -18.40 -16.75
C GLY A 162 1.68 -19.36 -16.36
N GLU A 163 1.75 -20.59 -16.84
CA GLU A 163 0.82 -21.67 -16.48
C GLU A 163 1.27 -22.43 -15.21
N ALA A 164 2.39 -22.05 -14.63
CA ALA A 164 2.99 -22.74 -13.48
C ALA A 164 2.11 -22.68 -12.22
N ILE A 165 1.22 -21.69 -12.16
CA ILE A 165 0.22 -21.52 -11.10
C ILE A 165 -1.11 -21.16 -11.77
N ALA A 166 -2.17 -21.89 -11.42
CA ALA A 166 -3.52 -21.56 -11.85
C ALA A 166 -3.96 -20.27 -11.16
N VAL A 167 -3.95 -19.15 -11.89
CA VAL A 167 -4.39 -17.84 -11.41
C VAL A 167 -5.77 -17.55 -11.97
N ASP A 168 -6.75 -17.41 -11.09
CA ASP A 168 -8.07 -16.86 -11.47
C ASP A 168 -7.95 -15.35 -11.69
N SER A 169 -7.44 -14.98 -12.86
CA SER A 169 -7.23 -13.57 -13.23
C SER A 169 -8.53 -12.78 -13.27
N MET A 170 -9.65 -13.40 -13.65
CA MET A 170 -10.95 -12.75 -13.71
C MET A 170 -11.50 -12.48 -12.31
N GLY A 171 -11.47 -13.48 -11.42
CA GLY A 171 -11.87 -13.32 -10.03
C GLY A 171 -10.99 -12.28 -9.30
N MET A 172 -9.68 -12.27 -9.56
CA MET A 172 -8.75 -11.29 -9.03
C MET A 172 -9.07 -9.87 -9.53
N MET A 173 -9.37 -9.70 -10.82
CA MET A 173 -9.79 -8.44 -11.41
C MET A 173 -11.09 -7.95 -10.77
N GLN A 174 -12.10 -8.81 -10.66
CA GLN A 174 -13.37 -8.48 -9.99
C GLN A 174 -13.15 -8.07 -8.54
N SER A 175 -12.33 -8.81 -7.80
CA SER A 175 -12.00 -8.46 -6.42
C SER A 175 -11.38 -7.06 -6.31
N LEU A 176 -10.42 -6.73 -7.17
CA LEU A 176 -9.83 -5.39 -7.22
C LEU A 176 -10.81 -4.30 -7.64
N LEU A 177 -11.75 -4.60 -8.56
CA LEU A 177 -12.82 -3.67 -8.92
C LEU A 177 -13.67 -3.32 -7.70
N PHE A 178 -14.11 -4.32 -6.92
CA PHE A 178 -14.96 -4.10 -5.74
C PHE A 178 -14.21 -3.54 -4.54
N MET A 179 -12.94 -3.93 -4.33
CA MET A 179 -12.15 -3.48 -3.18
C MET A 179 -11.49 -2.12 -3.38
N VAL A 180 -11.14 -1.77 -4.64
CA VAL A 180 -10.31 -0.60 -4.93
C VAL A 180 -11.03 0.36 -5.87
N LEU A 181 -11.42 -0.08 -7.08
CA LEU A 181 -11.88 0.84 -8.11
C LEU A 181 -13.22 1.48 -7.77
N ILE A 182 -14.24 0.67 -7.47
CA ILE A 182 -15.59 1.17 -7.17
C ILE A 182 -15.58 2.07 -5.92
N PRO A 183 -14.99 1.66 -4.78
CA PRO A 183 -14.90 2.54 -3.62
C PRO A 183 -14.11 3.83 -3.88
N SER A 184 -13.04 3.77 -4.69
CA SER A 184 -12.28 4.97 -5.07
C SER A 184 -13.13 5.94 -5.88
N PHE A 185 -13.87 5.43 -6.85
CA PHE A 185 -14.76 6.24 -7.69
C PHE A 185 -15.88 6.89 -6.85
N LEU A 186 -16.53 6.12 -5.97
CA LEU A 186 -17.54 6.64 -5.05
C LEU A 186 -16.96 7.69 -4.09
N GLY A 187 -15.73 7.48 -3.61
CA GLY A 187 -15.03 8.44 -2.77
C GLY A 187 -14.75 9.77 -3.49
N LEU A 188 -14.31 9.72 -4.75
CA LEU A 188 -14.12 10.91 -5.58
C LEU A 188 -15.44 11.66 -5.84
N ILE A 189 -16.53 10.94 -6.10
CA ILE A 189 -17.87 11.53 -6.23
C ILE A 189 -18.27 12.21 -4.93
N ALA A 190 -18.12 11.54 -3.79
CA ALA A 190 -18.41 12.13 -2.49
C ALA A 190 -17.60 13.39 -2.24
N ASN A 191 -16.30 13.41 -2.59
CA ASN A 191 -15.48 14.61 -2.51
C ASN A 191 -16.01 15.73 -3.40
N HIS A 192 -16.41 15.43 -4.63
CA HIS A 192 -16.92 16.44 -5.56
C HIS A 192 -18.10 17.23 -4.98
N PHE A 193 -19.04 16.54 -4.32
CA PHE A 193 -20.24 17.17 -3.76
C PHE A 193 -20.07 17.69 -2.33
N PHE A 194 -19.21 17.08 -1.52
CA PHE A 194 -19.13 17.31 -0.07
C PHE A 194 -17.74 17.67 0.43
N ALA A 195 -16.85 18.19 -0.42
CA ALA A 195 -15.45 18.47 -0.05
C ALA A 195 -15.27 19.27 1.27
N PRO A 196 -16.03 20.37 1.54
CA PRO A 196 -15.89 21.11 2.77
C PRO A 196 -16.27 20.30 4.02
N GLN A 197 -17.37 19.54 3.94
CA GLN A 197 -17.86 18.69 5.02
C GLN A 197 -16.90 17.53 5.28
N ILE A 198 -16.38 16.91 4.19
CA ILE A 198 -15.39 15.83 4.29
C ILE A 198 -14.15 16.33 5.02
N LYS A 199 -13.57 17.46 4.61
CA LYS A 199 -12.38 18.00 5.23
C LYS A 199 -12.61 18.36 6.71
N LYS A 200 -13.73 18.95 7.04
CA LYS A 200 -14.03 19.52 8.37
C LYS A 200 -14.57 18.48 9.35
N LEU A 201 -15.43 17.57 8.90
CA LEU A 201 -16.19 16.67 9.77
C LEU A 201 -15.82 15.20 9.60
N TRP A 202 -15.73 14.73 8.36
CA TRP A 202 -15.61 13.29 8.09
C TRP A 202 -14.17 12.80 8.15
N ALA A 203 -13.22 13.53 7.59
CA ALA A 203 -11.81 13.11 7.59
C ALA A 203 -11.23 12.92 9.00
N PRO A 204 -11.49 13.82 9.99
CA PRO A 204 -11.05 13.59 11.36
C PRO A 204 -11.57 12.28 11.97
N VAL A 205 -12.79 11.88 11.63
CA VAL A 205 -13.42 10.64 12.13
C VAL A 205 -12.95 9.41 11.36
N THR A 206 -12.94 9.47 10.04
CA THR A 206 -12.60 8.32 9.19
C THR A 206 -11.11 7.96 9.20
N ASN A 207 -10.23 8.92 9.52
CA ASN A 207 -8.80 8.65 9.62
C ASN A 207 -8.44 7.61 10.70
N PRO A 208 -8.82 7.78 11.97
CA PRO A 208 -8.55 6.76 12.99
C PRO A 208 -9.31 5.46 12.72
N ILE A 209 -10.55 5.53 12.22
CA ILE A 209 -11.33 4.33 11.87
C ILE A 209 -10.60 3.50 10.81
N SER A 210 -10.09 4.11 9.74
CA SER A 210 -9.35 3.39 8.70
C SER A 210 -8.14 2.63 9.27
N LYS A 211 -7.45 3.19 10.27
CA LYS A 211 -6.30 2.53 10.91
C LYS A 211 -6.73 1.33 11.76
N LEU A 212 -7.84 1.43 12.44
CA LEU A 212 -8.40 0.29 13.18
C LEU A 212 -8.90 -0.80 12.23
N LEU A 213 -9.52 -0.43 11.12
CA LEU A 213 -9.96 -1.38 10.10
C LEU A 213 -8.78 -2.15 9.50
N ILE A 214 -7.67 -1.47 9.16
CA ILE A 214 -6.48 -2.17 8.64
C ILE A 214 -5.89 -3.12 9.69
N PHE A 215 -5.87 -2.71 10.95
CA PHE A 215 -5.43 -3.57 12.05
C PHE A 215 -6.26 -4.85 12.13
N ILE A 216 -7.59 -4.73 12.06
CA ILE A 216 -8.53 -5.86 12.06
C ILE A 216 -8.32 -6.74 10.81
N VAL A 217 -8.19 -6.15 9.63
CA VAL A 217 -7.96 -6.88 8.38
C VAL A 217 -6.67 -7.71 8.46
N ILE A 218 -5.60 -7.15 9.02
CA ILE A 218 -4.33 -7.87 9.19
C ILE A 218 -4.52 -9.05 10.14
N ILE A 219 -5.21 -8.87 11.26
CA ILE A 219 -5.51 -9.96 12.22
C ILE A 219 -6.26 -11.10 11.51
N ILE A 220 -7.37 -10.80 10.83
CA ILE A 220 -8.19 -11.80 10.15
C ILE A 220 -7.37 -12.55 9.10
N ASN A 221 -6.63 -11.84 8.26
CA ASN A 221 -5.85 -12.45 7.19
C ASN A 221 -4.71 -13.32 7.73
N THR A 222 -4.00 -12.87 8.76
CA THR A 222 -2.92 -13.63 9.37
C THR A 222 -3.46 -14.86 10.10
N SER A 223 -4.60 -14.76 10.75
CA SER A 223 -5.24 -15.88 11.45
C SER A 223 -5.57 -17.06 10.53
N GLN A 224 -5.94 -16.77 9.29
CA GLN A 224 -6.23 -17.81 8.29
C GLN A 224 -5.00 -18.64 7.90
N GLN A 225 -3.82 -18.06 8.03
CA GLN A 225 -2.55 -18.70 7.70
C GLN A 225 -1.79 -19.20 8.94
N ALA A 226 -2.34 -18.99 10.15
CA ALA A 226 -1.63 -19.24 11.40
C ALA A 226 -1.16 -20.69 11.53
N SER A 227 -2.04 -21.67 11.28
CA SER A 227 -1.68 -23.08 11.34
C SER A 227 -0.57 -23.44 10.36
N SER A 228 -0.65 -22.95 9.14
CA SER A 228 0.37 -23.20 8.12
C SER A 228 1.71 -22.54 8.48
N ILE A 229 1.69 -21.31 8.99
CA ILE A 229 2.89 -20.58 9.38
C ILE A 229 3.58 -21.26 10.56
N ILE A 230 2.83 -21.67 11.58
CA ILE A 230 3.38 -22.29 12.79
C ILE A 230 3.90 -23.70 12.49
N ALA A 231 3.11 -24.50 11.75
CA ALA A 231 3.50 -25.88 11.43
C ALA A 231 4.72 -25.98 10.52
N ASN A 232 4.92 -25.02 9.63
CA ASN A 232 6.01 -25.00 8.65
C ASN A 232 7.10 -23.97 8.99
N ALA A 233 7.15 -23.53 10.27
CA ALA A 233 8.18 -22.58 10.68
C ALA A 233 9.57 -23.14 10.40
N SER A 234 10.29 -22.52 9.49
CA SER A 234 11.57 -22.97 9.00
C SER A 234 12.49 -21.77 8.74
N TRP A 235 13.78 -22.06 8.52
CA TRP A 235 14.74 -21.04 8.16
C TRP A 235 14.36 -20.29 6.85
N GLN A 236 13.52 -20.88 6.01
CA GLN A 236 12.96 -20.20 4.82
C GLN A 236 12.22 -18.92 5.15
N TYR A 237 11.61 -18.81 6.34
CA TYR A 237 10.93 -17.57 6.76
C TYR A 237 11.92 -16.42 6.97
N LEU A 238 13.13 -16.73 7.45
CA LEU A 238 14.19 -15.73 7.51
C LEU A 238 14.55 -15.22 6.12
N LEU A 239 14.68 -16.13 5.14
CA LEU A 239 14.95 -15.76 3.74
C LEU A 239 13.81 -14.93 3.15
N ILE A 240 12.54 -15.27 3.44
CA ILE A 240 11.39 -14.49 2.99
C ILE A 240 11.45 -13.06 3.59
N GLY A 241 11.79 -12.95 4.86
CA GLY A 241 11.98 -11.65 5.52
C GLY A 241 13.09 -10.83 4.87
N LEU A 242 14.27 -11.44 4.68
CA LEU A 242 15.42 -10.80 4.02
C LEU A 242 15.10 -10.40 2.57
N GLY A 243 14.40 -11.26 1.82
CA GLY A 243 13.92 -10.96 0.48
C GLY A 243 12.99 -9.74 0.46
N ASN A 244 12.08 -9.61 1.45
CA ASN A 244 11.22 -8.42 1.55
C ASN A 244 12.02 -7.16 1.87
N ILE A 245 12.98 -7.22 2.79
CA ILE A 245 13.87 -6.10 3.10
C ILE A 245 14.60 -5.65 1.83
N LEU A 246 15.21 -6.59 1.11
CA LEU A 246 15.91 -6.32 -0.14
C LEU A 246 15.00 -5.70 -1.21
N MET A 247 13.77 -6.21 -1.35
CA MET A 247 12.77 -5.66 -2.27
C MET A 247 12.42 -4.20 -1.94
N VAL A 248 12.30 -3.85 -0.65
CA VAL A 248 12.02 -2.46 -0.26
C VAL A 248 13.22 -1.58 -0.54
N VAL A 249 14.44 -2.02 -0.21
CA VAL A 249 15.68 -1.27 -0.50
C VAL A 249 15.80 -1.00 -2.00
N ILE A 250 15.60 -2.02 -2.84
CA ILE A 250 15.66 -1.84 -4.29
C ILE A 250 14.54 -0.95 -4.79
N GLY A 251 13.31 -1.07 -4.24
CA GLY A 251 12.19 -0.21 -4.59
C GLY A 251 12.49 1.28 -4.32
N PHE A 252 13.07 1.60 -3.16
CA PHE A 252 13.52 2.96 -2.85
C PHE A 252 14.62 3.42 -3.82
N SER A 253 15.60 2.56 -4.08
CA SER A 253 16.70 2.86 -5.01
C SER A 253 16.20 3.12 -6.43
N LEU A 254 15.29 2.28 -6.94
CA LEU A 254 14.69 2.44 -8.27
C LEU A 254 13.85 3.71 -8.36
N GLY A 255 12.98 3.97 -7.39
CA GLY A 255 12.17 5.19 -7.38
C GLY A 255 13.03 6.45 -7.35
N PHE A 256 14.09 6.45 -6.54
CA PHE A 256 15.07 7.53 -6.49
C PHE A 256 15.82 7.66 -7.82
N PHE A 257 16.35 6.57 -8.36
CA PHE A 257 17.11 6.57 -9.61
C PHE A 257 16.25 7.03 -10.81
N CYS A 258 15.03 6.49 -10.96
CA CYS A 258 14.09 6.92 -12.00
C CYS A 258 13.81 8.42 -11.92
N SER A 259 13.63 8.96 -10.71
CA SER A 259 13.40 10.39 -10.52
C SER A 259 14.61 11.25 -10.92
N ARG A 260 15.83 10.77 -10.66
CA ARG A 260 17.08 11.47 -11.04
C ARG A 260 17.31 11.43 -12.53
N LEU A 261 17.05 10.30 -13.20
CA LEU A 261 17.09 10.19 -14.66
C LEU A 261 16.14 11.17 -15.34
N MET A 262 14.95 11.36 -14.77
CA MET A 262 13.93 12.28 -15.26
C MET A 262 14.17 13.73 -14.83
N LYS A 263 15.27 14.01 -14.13
CA LYS A 263 15.63 15.34 -13.61
C LYS A 263 14.52 15.99 -12.80
N LEU A 264 13.80 15.20 -12.00
CA LEU A 264 12.72 15.70 -11.16
C LEU A 264 13.28 16.56 -10.02
N ASP A 265 12.50 17.57 -9.61
CA ASP A 265 12.79 18.35 -8.41
C ASP A 265 12.73 17.48 -7.14
N ARG A 266 13.20 18.02 -6.00
CA ARG A 266 13.25 17.29 -4.73
C ARG A 266 11.88 16.75 -4.32
N GLU A 267 10.84 17.56 -4.39
CA GLU A 267 9.50 17.19 -3.96
C GLU A 267 8.93 16.02 -4.78
N LYS A 268 9.09 16.07 -6.11
CA LYS A 268 8.66 14.97 -6.98
C LYS A 268 9.55 13.74 -6.85
N THR A 269 10.86 13.91 -6.57
CA THR A 269 11.77 12.80 -6.27
C THR A 269 11.30 12.02 -5.05
N ILE A 270 10.92 12.70 -3.96
CA ILE A 270 10.37 12.09 -2.76
C ILE A 270 9.09 11.32 -3.10
N SER A 271 8.16 11.95 -3.81
CA SER A 271 6.90 11.35 -4.21
C SER A 271 7.08 10.11 -5.08
N MET A 272 7.97 10.16 -6.07
CA MET A 272 8.31 9.04 -6.95
C MET A 272 8.88 7.87 -6.16
N THR A 273 9.83 8.16 -5.27
CA THR A 273 10.51 7.14 -4.46
C THR A 273 9.52 6.38 -3.59
N PHE A 274 8.63 7.07 -2.86
CA PHE A 274 7.61 6.41 -2.06
C PHE A 274 6.57 5.67 -2.91
N SER A 275 6.14 6.25 -4.02
CA SER A 275 5.11 5.63 -4.88
C SER A 275 5.60 4.33 -5.54
N VAL A 276 6.85 4.26 -5.97
CA VAL A 276 7.44 3.05 -6.57
C VAL A 276 7.72 1.98 -5.51
N SER A 277 8.22 2.37 -4.33
CA SER A 277 8.68 1.43 -3.31
C SER A 277 7.56 0.85 -2.45
N MET A 278 6.52 1.63 -2.15
CA MET A 278 5.49 1.26 -1.18
C MET A 278 4.23 0.73 -1.87
N ARG A 279 4.07 -0.58 -1.82
CA ARG A 279 2.92 -1.27 -2.42
C ARG A 279 1.84 -1.58 -1.37
N ASN A 280 0.63 -1.79 -1.82
CA ASN A 280 -0.50 -2.13 -0.95
C ASN A 280 -0.41 -3.60 -0.49
N THR A 281 0.43 -3.83 0.52
CA THR A 281 0.71 -5.16 1.08
C THR A 281 -0.54 -5.85 1.62
N SER A 282 -1.51 -5.09 2.14
CA SER A 282 -2.76 -5.65 2.64
C SER A 282 -3.66 -6.16 1.50
N ALA A 283 -3.75 -5.40 0.39
CA ALA A 283 -4.45 -5.87 -0.80
C ALA A 283 -3.75 -7.09 -1.39
N ALA A 284 -2.42 -7.08 -1.46
CA ALA A 284 -1.65 -8.24 -1.91
C ALA A 284 -1.94 -9.48 -1.07
N LEU A 285 -2.01 -9.35 0.26
CA LEU A 285 -2.33 -10.47 1.15
C LEU A 285 -3.73 -11.02 0.91
N VAL A 286 -4.74 -10.15 0.77
CA VAL A 286 -6.12 -10.55 0.46
C VAL A 286 -6.18 -11.31 -0.86
N LEU A 287 -5.53 -10.81 -1.90
CA LEU A 287 -5.50 -11.46 -3.20
C LEU A 287 -4.74 -12.79 -3.16
N ALA A 288 -3.60 -12.85 -2.46
CA ALA A 288 -2.84 -14.09 -2.30
C ALA A 288 -3.68 -15.19 -1.65
N ILE A 289 -4.36 -14.87 -0.54
CA ILE A 289 -5.21 -15.83 0.19
C ILE A 289 -6.43 -16.28 -0.63
N SER A 290 -6.95 -15.40 -1.48
CA SER A 290 -8.17 -15.67 -2.25
C SER A 290 -7.92 -16.42 -3.55
N PHE A 291 -6.77 -16.20 -4.20
CA PHE A 291 -6.54 -16.61 -5.58
C PHE A 291 -5.25 -17.39 -5.83
N LEU A 292 -4.40 -17.55 -4.82
CA LEU A 292 -3.11 -18.24 -4.94
C LEU A 292 -2.96 -19.36 -3.90
N PRO A 293 -2.03 -20.29 -4.10
CA PRO A 293 -1.70 -21.28 -3.08
C PRO A 293 -1.22 -20.64 -1.77
N ALA A 294 -1.39 -21.35 -0.66
CA ALA A 294 -1.18 -20.81 0.69
C ALA A 294 0.20 -20.16 0.91
N ALA A 295 1.28 -20.76 0.40
CA ALA A 295 2.64 -20.23 0.58
C ALA A 295 2.87 -18.89 -0.14
N ALA A 296 2.07 -18.55 -1.15
CA ALA A 296 2.12 -17.23 -1.81
C ALA A 296 1.73 -16.06 -0.88
N SER A 297 1.01 -16.33 0.20
CA SER A 297 0.65 -15.31 1.19
C SER A 297 1.85 -14.88 2.06
N LEU A 298 2.85 -15.73 2.24
CA LEU A 298 4.00 -15.48 3.12
C LEU A 298 4.77 -14.20 2.75
N PRO A 299 5.20 -13.97 1.50
CA PRO A 299 5.84 -12.70 1.12
C PRO A 299 4.98 -11.48 1.43
N CYS A 300 3.65 -11.58 1.31
CA CYS A 300 2.73 -10.48 1.61
C CYS A 300 2.67 -10.19 3.11
N ILE A 301 2.62 -11.20 3.97
CA ILE A 301 2.64 -11.07 5.44
C ILE A 301 3.95 -10.41 5.89
N PHE A 302 5.08 -10.92 5.43
CA PHE A 302 6.38 -10.32 5.73
C PHE A 302 6.51 -8.90 5.16
N GLY A 303 5.93 -8.65 3.99
CA GLY A 303 5.83 -7.31 3.40
C GLY A 303 5.08 -6.33 4.30
N ILE A 304 3.99 -6.73 4.94
CA ILE A 304 3.26 -5.91 5.91
C ILE A 304 4.17 -5.49 7.07
N VAL A 305 4.95 -6.43 7.62
CA VAL A 305 5.84 -6.18 8.75
C VAL A 305 7.01 -5.27 8.36
N PHE A 306 7.72 -5.60 7.29
CA PHE A 306 8.99 -4.95 6.98
C PHE A 306 8.86 -3.64 6.20
N GLN A 307 7.82 -3.48 5.37
CA GLN A 307 7.71 -2.30 4.49
C GLN A 307 7.74 -0.98 5.25
N GLN A 308 7.02 -0.87 6.37
CA GLN A 308 6.95 0.37 7.15
C GLN A 308 8.26 0.67 7.89
N CYS A 309 8.87 -0.36 8.49
CA CYS A 309 10.15 -0.21 9.17
C CYS A 309 11.25 0.22 8.19
N MET A 310 11.31 -0.44 7.04
CA MET A 310 12.28 -0.11 6.01
C MET A 310 12.01 1.26 5.36
N ALA A 311 10.74 1.67 5.21
CA ALA A 311 10.40 3.00 4.74
C ALA A 311 10.98 4.07 5.67
N ALA A 312 10.89 3.90 6.99
CA ALA A 312 11.49 4.83 7.94
C ALA A 312 13.02 4.93 7.81
N ILE A 313 13.70 3.78 7.66
CA ILE A 313 15.16 3.72 7.52
C ILE A 313 15.60 4.34 6.19
N MET A 314 15.02 3.88 5.09
CA MET A 314 15.41 4.32 3.74
C MET A 314 15.12 5.80 3.51
N SER A 315 14.03 6.32 4.10
CA SER A 315 13.71 7.74 4.03
C SER A 315 14.78 8.62 4.66
N LYS A 316 15.31 8.24 5.82
CA LYS A 316 16.43 8.95 6.46
C LYS A 316 17.66 8.94 5.54
N ILE A 317 18.01 7.77 5.02
CA ILE A 317 19.18 7.64 4.13
C ILE A 317 19.03 8.55 2.90
N TYR A 318 17.89 8.47 2.19
CA TYR A 318 17.72 9.20 0.94
C TYR A 318 17.43 10.69 1.13
N PHE A 319 16.61 11.07 2.11
CA PHE A 319 16.08 12.44 2.17
C PHE A 319 16.69 13.32 3.26
N GLU A 320 17.38 12.73 4.21
CA GLU A 320 18.15 13.48 5.21
C GLU A 320 19.65 13.52 4.86
N HIS A 321 20.22 12.47 4.26
CA HIS A 321 21.67 12.40 3.97
C HIS A 321 21.99 12.60 2.48
N VAL A 322 21.26 11.93 1.55
CA VAL A 322 21.59 12.01 0.10
C VAL A 322 20.96 13.23 -0.56
N LEU A 323 19.72 13.58 -0.19
CA LEU A 323 18.99 14.71 -0.75
C LEU A 323 18.37 15.58 0.35
N PRO A 324 19.19 16.21 1.22
CA PRO A 324 18.69 17.01 2.31
C PRO A 324 17.86 18.20 1.82
N ALA A 325 16.96 18.70 2.67
CA ALA A 325 16.29 19.96 2.43
C ALA A 325 17.34 21.09 2.37
N LYS A 326 17.19 22.02 1.43
CA LYS A 326 18.03 23.23 1.48
C LYS A 326 17.77 23.94 2.80
N PRO A 327 18.82 24.42 3.51
CA PRO A 327 18.60 25.27 4.67
C PRO A 327 17.68 26.41 4.26
N THR A 328 16.62 26.64 5.00
CA THR A 328 15.81 27.85 4.87
C THR A 328 16.75 28.99 5.18
N SER A 329 17.15 29.76 4.14
CA SER A 329 17.79 31.05 4.38
C SER A 329 16.81 31.85 5.23
N GLU A 330 17.17 32.10 6.47
CA GLU A 330 16.47 33.03 7.35
C GLU A 330 16.20 34.32 6.56
N LYS A 331 14.92 34.61 6.33
CA LYS A 331 14.45 35.93 5.93
C LYS A 331 13.89 36.62 7.13
#